data_d4ada551490561ab01133df4c7aad35c
#
_entry.id   d4ada551490561ab01133df4c7aad35c
#
_cell.length_a   1.000
_cell.length_b   1.000
_cell.length_c   1.000
_cell.angle_alpha   90.00
_cell.angle_beta   90.00
_cell.angle_gamma   90.00
#
_symmetry.space_group_name_H-M   'P 1'
#
loop_
_entity.id
_entity.type
_entity.pdbx_description
1 polymer ?
#
loop_
_entity_poly.entity_id
_entity_poly.type
_entity_poly.pdbx_seq_one_letter_code
_entity_poly.pdbx_strand_id
1 'polypeptide(L)'
;GSIIHIGLSQPSGDFDFRKATLQEITFIGTYCYTNEDFKRSLDILIAKELGDLTWLDYRPLKDGAKAFREIHDGITSSPKIILLP
;
A
#
# COMPACT_ATOMS: atom_id res chain seq x y z
N GLY A 1 -20.83 6.70 -3.68
CA GLY A 1 -19.37 6.68 -3.60
C GLY A 1 -18.78 5.29 -3.80
N SER A 2 -17.46 5.17 -3.78
CA SER A 2 -16.76 3.89 -4.00
C SER A 2 -15.77 3.60 -2.88
N ILE A 3 -15.69 2.34 -2.48
CA ILE A 3 -14.68 1.81 -1.55
C ILE A 3 -13.80 0.84 -2.33
N ILE A 4 -12.52 1.10 -2.38
CA ILE A 4 -11.53 0.19 -2.97
C ILE A 4 -10.80 -0.50 -1.83
N HIS A 5 -10.98 -1.80 -1.69
CA HIS A 5 -10.34 -2.60 -0.66
C HIS A 5 -9.05 -3.24 -1.18
N ILE A 6 -7.93 -2.94 -0.49
CA ILE A 6 -6.59 -3.41 -0.85
C ILE A 6 -5.99 -4.15 0.36
N GLY A 7 -5.39 -5.29 0.10
CA GLY A 7 -4.72 -6.09 1.12
C GLY A 7 -5.55 -7.24 1.68
N LEU A 8 -4.89 -8.12 2.43
CA LEU A 8 -5.43 -9.39 2.92
C LEU A 8 -5.20 -9.59 4.43
N SER A 9 -4.95 -8.52 5.18
CA SER A 9 -4.55 -8.62 6.59
C SER A 9 -5.64 -9.16 7.52
N GLN A 10 -6.92 -8.89 7.20
CA GLN A 10 -8.07 -9.34 8.01
C GLN A 10 -9.04 -10.12 7.15
N PRO A 11 -9.33 -11.41 7.49
CA PRO A 11 -10.23 -12.23 6.69
C PRO A 11 -11.71 -11.85 6.84
N SER A 12 -12.05 -11.14 7.91
CA SER A 12 -13.43 -10.74 8.21
C SER A 12 -13.46 -9.42 8.97
N GLY A 13 -14.59 -8.76 8.94
CA GLY A 13 -14.84 -7.51 9.67
C GLY A 13 -16.31 -7.12 9.56
N ASP A 14 -16.73 -6.20 10.39
CA ASP A 14 -18.09 -5.65 10.36
C ASP A 14 -18.24 -4.70 9.20
N PHE A 15 -19.26 -4.92 8.38
CA PHE A 15 -19.62 -4.06 7.27
C PHE A 15 -21.10 -3.65 7.39
N ASP A 16 -21.35 -2.35 7.49
CA ASP A 16 -22.71 -1.80 7.59
C ASP A 16 -23.39 -1.79 6.22
N PHE A 17 -24.04 -2.89 5.88
CA PHE A 17 -24.79 -3.03 4.63
C PHE A 17 -25.93 -2.01 4.49
N ARG A 18 -26.59 -1.64 5.60
CA ARG A 18 -27.66 -0.65 5.55
C ARG A 18 -27.13 0.71 5.14
N LYS A 19 -26.04 1.15 5.74
CA LYS A 19 -25.38 2.41 5.40
C LYS A 19 -24.86 2.40 3.96
N ALA A 20 -24.27 1.28 3.54
CA ALA A 20 -23.80 1.12 2.17
C ALA A 20 -24.96 1.24 1.15
N THR A 21 -26.10 0.63 1.44
CA THR A 21 -27.29 0.73 0.59
C THR A 21 -27.84 2.15 0.54
N LEU A 22 -27.98 2.81 1.70
CA LEU A 22 -28.49 4.19 1.78
C LEU A 22 -27.60 5.22 1.07
N GLN A 23 -26.30 4.93 0.96
CA GLN A 23 -25.32 5.80 0.31
C GLN A 23 -24.95 5.33 -1.10
N GLU A 24 -25.60 4.30 -1.62
CA GLU A 24 -25.31 3.73 -2.96
C GLU A 24 -23.82 3.46 -3.15
N ILE A 25 -23.20 2.75 -2.17
CA ILE A 25 -21.76 2.46 -2.18
C ILE A 25 -21.45 1.33 -3.15
N THR A 26 -20.48 1.57 -4.04
CA THR A 26 -19.81 0.53 -4.82
C THR A 26 -18.62 0.01 -4.05
N PHE A 27 -18.55 -1.31 -3.83
CA PHE A 27 -17.41 -1.96 -3.18
C PHE A 27 -16.60 -2.76 -4.20
N ILE A 28 -15.29 -2.52 -4.26
CA ILE A 28 -14.38 -3.18 -5.20
C ILE A 28 -13.21 -3.76 -4.41
N GLY A 29 -13.09 -5.07 -4.41
CA GLY A 29 -11.88 -5.76 -3.95
C GLY A 29 -10.82 -5.77 -5.05
N THR A 30 -9.56 -5.55 -4.70
CA THR A 30 -8.43 -5.60 -5.63
C THR A 30 -7.42 -6.64 -5.19
N TYR A 31 -6.86 -7.37 -6.15
CA TYR A 31 -5.84 -8.38 -5.88
C TYR A 31 -4.76 -8.38 -6.96
N CYS A 32 -3.52 -8.26 -6.51
CA CYS A 32 -2.33 -8.23 -7.38
C CYS A 32 -2.38 -7.12 -8.46
N TYR A 33 -1.69 -7.35 -9.54
CA TYR A 33 -1.58 -6.43 -10.69
C TYR A 33 -1.25 -7.21 -11.96
N THR A 34 -1.58 -6.64 -13.09
CA THR A 34 -1.20 -7.12 -14.40
C THR A 34 0.19 -6.60 -14.79
N ASN A 35 0.79 -7.18 -15.85
CA ASN A 35 2.04 -6.64 -16.40
C ASN A 35 1.88 -5.20 -16.89
N GLU A 36 0.69 -4.85 -17.35
CA GLU A 36 0.37 -3.49 -17.81
C GLU A 36 0.31 -2.51 -16.64
N ASP A 37 -0.31 -2.90 -15.53
CA ASP A 37 -0.34 -2.11 -14.29
C ASP A 37 1.07 -1.84 -13.78
N PHE A 38 1.96 -2.86 -13.84
CA PHE A 38 3.36 -2.71 -13.44
C PHE A 38 4.08 -1.69 -14.31
N LYS A 39 3.96 -1.79 -15.63
CA LYS A 39 4.57 -0.84 -16.58
C LYS A 39 4.08 0.58 -16.34
N ARG A 40 2.76 0.75 -16.19
CA ARG A 40 2.17 2.06 -15.91
C ARG A 40 2.66 2.65 -14.59
N SER A 41 2.79 1.83 -13.54
CA SER A 41 3.34 2.27 -12.27
C SER A 41 4.78 2.73 -12.39
N LEU A 42 5.59 2.04 -13.19
CA LEU A 42 6.96 2.43 -13.47
C LEU A 42 7.02 3.76 -14.24
N ASP A 43 6.17 3.95 -15.24
CA ASP A 43 6.09 5.21 -15.99
C ASP A 43 5.73 6.39 -15.09
N ILE A 44 4.78 6.22 -14.17
CA ILE A 44 4.38 7.22 -13.18
C ILE A 44 5.57 7.59 -12.26
N LEU A 45 6.34 6.60 -11.82
CA LEU A 45 7.54 6.82 -10.99
C LEU A 45 8.62 7.58 -11.75
N ILE A 46 8.89 7.19 -13.01
CA ILE A 46 9.87 7.86 -13.89
C ILE A 46 9.45 9.31 -14.16
N ALA A 47 8.17 9.55 -14.41
CA ALA A 47 7.62 10.88 -14.63
C ALA A 47 7.55 11.74 -13.36
N LYS A 48 7.89 11.19 -12.19
CA LYS A 48 7.83 11.85 -10.87
C LYS A 48 6.44 12.38 -10.51
N GLU A 49 5.40 11.74 -11.02
CA GLU A 49 4.01 12.14 -10.74
C GLU A 49 3.61 11.97 -9.27
N LEU A 50 4.36 11.17 -8.51
CA LEU A 50 4.17 10.97 -7.07
C LEU A 50 4.98 11.97 -6.20
N GLY A 51 5.60 12.96 -6.82
CA GLY A 51 6.45 13.94 -6.13
C GLY A 51 7.83 13.39 -5.74
N ASP A 52 8.43 13.99 -4.70
CA ASP A 52 9.82 13.72 -4.32
C ASP A 52 10.04 12.42 -3.53
N LEU A 53 9.00 11.63 -3.30
CA LEU A 53 9.04 10.37 -2.57
C LEU A 53 9.70 10.49 -1.17
N THR A 54 9.55 11.64 -0.51
CA THR A 54 10.13 11.91 0.82
C THR A 54 9.60 11.03 1.94
N TRP A 55 8.55 10.26 1.66
CA TRP A 55 7.96 9.26 2.55
C TRP A 55 8.68 7.91 2.52
N LEU A 56 9.67 7.73 1.62
CA LEU A 56 10.52 6.54 1.58
C LEU A 56 11.65 6.64 2.59
N ASP A 57 11.92 5.54 3.30
CA ASP A 57 13.07 5.40 4.18
C ASP A 57 14.12 4.51 3.49
N TYR A 58 15.33 5.02 3.32
CA TYR A 58 16.44 4.30 2.67
C TYR A 58 17.43 3.81 3.73
N ARG A 59 17.74 2.51 3.72
CA ARG A 59 18.66 1.90 4.69
C ARG A 59 19.65 0.97 3.99
N PRO A 60 20.86 0.78 4.57
CA PRO A 60 21.78 -0.24 4.09
C PRO A 60 21.17 -1.65 4.18
N LEU A 61 21.48 -2.53 3.23
CA LEU A 61 20.98 -3.91 3.21
C LEU A 61 21.26 -4.67 4.53
N LYS A 62 22.40 -4.41 5.18
CA LYS A 62 22.77 -5.01 6.47
C LYS A 62 21.74 -4.75 7.58
N ASP A 63 20.97 -3.67 7.48
CA ASP A 63 19.95 -3.30 8.46
C ASP A 63 18.58 -3.93 8.18
N GLY A 64 18.48 -4.80 7.16
CA GLY A 64 17.22 -5.43 6.73
C GLY A 64 16.49 -6.14 7.86
N ALA A 65 17.18 -6.97 8.64
CA ALA A 65 16.57 -7.69 9.77
C ALA A 65 15.99 -6.72 10.83
N LYS A 66 16.66 -5.59 11.07
CA LYS A 66 16.18 -4.54 11.96
C LYS A 66 14.94 -3.86 11.38
N ALA A 67 14.97 -3.52 10.08
CA ALA A 67 13.86 -2.90 9.39
C ALA A 67 12.58 -3.76 9.45
N PHE A 68 12.70 -5.07 9.23
CA PHE A 68 11.56 -5.98 9.35
C PHE A 68 10.96 -6.01 10.76
N ARG A 69 11.79 -6.03 11.79
CA ARG A 69 11.31 -5.96 13.18
C ARG A 69 10.58 -4.66 13.48
N GLU A 70 11.13 -3.53 13.05
CA GLU A 70 10.53 -2.22 13.28
C GLU A 70 9.18 -2.05 12.57
N ILE A 71 9.02 -2.63 11.38
CA ILE A 71 7.74 -2.68 10.67
C ILE A 71 6.76 -3.55 11.45
N HIS A 72 7.18 -4.75 11.86
CA HIS A 72 6.35 -5.70 12.61
C HIS A 72 5.83 -5.09 13.91
N ASP A 73 6.71 -4.39 14.63
CA ASP A 73 6.41 -3.78 15.93
C ASP A 73 5.69 -2.42 15.79
N GLY A 74 5.45 -1.95 14.57
CA GLY A 74 4.79 -0.66 14.32
C GLY A 74 5.59 0.56 14.77
N ILE A 75 6.92 0.43 14.89
CA ILE A 75 7.81 1.52 15.37
C ILE A 75 8.10 2.54 14.26
N THR A 76 8.22 2.10 13.02
CA THR A 76 8.48 3.00 11.89
C THR A 76 7.21 3.69 11.41
N SER A 77 7.32 4.99 11.11
CA SER A 77 6.25 5.77 10.50
C SER A 77 6.30 5.75 8.96
N SER A 78 7.40 5.31 8.37
CA SER A 78 7.54 5.24 6.92
C SER A 78 6.75 4.08 6.35
N PRO A 79 5.90 4.32 5.33
CA PRO A 79 5.09 3.28 4.72
C PRO A 79 5.90 2.29 3.88
N LYS A 80 7.13 2.64 3.53
CA LYS A 80 8.03 1.81 2.71
C LYS A 80 9.48 2.04 3.10
N ILE A 81 10.21 0.94 3.34
CA ILE A 81 11.67 0.96 3.52
C ILE A 81 12.32 0.34 2.29
N ILE A 82 13.29 1.03 1.72
CA ILE A 82 14.12 0.57 0.60
C ILE A 82 15.48 0.17 1.13
N LEU A 83 15.86 -1.07 0.94
CA LEU A 83 17.18 -1.58 1.33
C LEU A 83 18.15 -1.43 0.16
N LEU A 84 19.26 -0.75 0.42
CA LEU A 84 20.32 -0.51 -0.56
C LEU A 84 21.46 -1.51 -0.33
N PRO A 85 21.94 -2.18 -1.40
CA PRO A 85 23.09 -3.11 -1.33
C PRO A 85 24.36 -2.45 -0.83
#